data_dc27e6001868a31547e3dfe389d5bfa7
#
_entry.id   dc27e6001868a31547e3dfe389d5bfa7
#
_cell.length_a   1.000
_cell.length_b   1.000
_cell.length_c   1.000
_cell.angle_alpha   90.00
_cell.angle_beta   90.00
_cell.angle_gamma   90.00
#
_symmetry.space_group_name_H-M   'P 1'
#
loop_
_entity.id
_entity.type
_entity.pdbx_description
1 polymer ?
#
loop_
_entity_poly.entity_id
_entity_poly.type
_entity_poly.pdbx_seq_one_letter_code
_entity_poly.pdbx_strand_id
1 'polypeptide(L)'
;MALVDTAWRLEAFEGDASAPALAGVEVTLEFHQDAGGGLRMGGQSGCNRYTAGVTVSGDTLTFSPIAGTRMMCPDPQMAVEDAYLKALDSVSRYEEQGGQLILFYPHGQLRFSPAA
;
A
#
# COMPACT_ATOMS: atom_id res chain seq x y z
N MET A 1 2.79 2.23 -16.87
CA MET A 1 3.17 1.04 -16.09
C MET A 1 1.98 0.12 -15.90
N ALA A 2 2.14 -1.15 -16.18
CA ALA A 2 1.11 -2.14 -15.85
C ALA A 2 1.35 -2.62 -14.41
N LEU A 3 0.33 -2.49 -13.55
CA LEU A 3 0.45 -2.87 -12.15
C LEU A 3 0.23 -4.36 -11.90
N VAL A 4 -0.52 -5.04 -12.78
CA VAL A 4 -0.84 -6.46 -12.60
C VAL A 4 0.43 -7.30 -12.51
N ASP A 5 0.42 -8.27 -11.60
CA ASP A 5 1.55 -9.18 -11.35
C ASP A 5 2.82 -8.48 -10.85
N THR A 6 2.68 -7.35 -10.18
CA THR A 6 3.81 -6.66 -9.55
C THR A 6 3.75 -6.79 -8.04
N ALA A 7 4.91 -6.78 -7.41
CA ALA A 7 5.06 -6.89 -5.96
C ALA A 7 6.01 -5.79 -5.46
N TRP A 8 5.65 -5.16 -4.35
CA TRP A 8 6.30 -3.98 -3.83
C TRP A 8 6.51 -4.08 -2.32
N ARG A 9 7.51 -3.36 -1.84
CA ARG A 9 7.79 -3.22 -0.41
C ARG A 9 7.85 -1.74 -0.07
N LEU A 10 7.17 -1.34 0.99
CA LEU A 10 7.15 0.06 1.44
C LEU A 10 8.53 0.46 1.95
N GLU A 11 9.03 1.59 1.45
CA GLU A 11 10.31 2.16 1.87
C GLU A 11 10.13 3.35 2.80
N ALA A 12 9.08 4.15 2.59
CA ALA A 12 8.87 5.35 3.39
C ALA A 12 7.47 5.92 3.25
N PHE A 13 7.02 6.58 4.32
CA PHE A 13 5.98 7.60 4.24
C PHE A 13 6.70 8.92 4.00
N GLU A 14 6.38 9.63 2.92
CA GLU A 14 7.05 10.88 2.58
C GLU A 14 6.09 12.05 2.67
N GLY A 15 6.55 13.15 3.26
CA GLY A 15 5.77 14.38 3.36
C GLY A 15 4.71 14.38 4.45
N ASP A 16 4.54 13.30 5.19
CA ASP A 16 3.55 13.16 6.25
C ASP A 16 4.25 13.17 7.61
N ALA A 17 4.20 14.33 8.27
CA ALA A 17 4.88 14.53 9.55
C ALA A 17 4.27 13.68 10.68
N SER A 18 3.03 13.21 10.52
CA SER A 18 2.36 12.39 11.53
C SER A 18 2.64 10.90 11.39
N ALA A 19 3.26 10.49 10.27
CA ALA A 19 3.52 9.08 10.02
C ALA A 19 4.70 8.58 10.87
N PRO A 20 4.63 7.35 11.38
CA PRO A 20 5.75 6.77 12.12
C PRO A 20 6.88 6.36 11.20
N ALA A 21 8.08 6.20 11.77
CA ALA A 21 9.16 5.51 11.07
C ALA A 21 8.80 4.03 10.92
N LEU A 22 9.29 3.39 9.85
CA LEU A 22 9.02 1.97 9.62
C LEU A 22 9.65 1.07 10.68
N ALA A 23 10.78 1.47 11.24
CA ALA A 23 11.44 0.79 12.35
C ALA A 23 11.70 -0.70 12.09
N GLY A 24 11.99 -1.08 10.84
CA GLY A 24 12.22 -2.46 10.44
C GLY A 24 10.96 -3.28 10.20
N VAL A 25 9.78 -2.69 10.34
CA VAL A 25 8.51 -3.37 10.06
C VAL A 25 8.35 -3.54 8.56
N GLU A 26 8.07 -4.76 8.11
CA GLU A 26 7.87 -5.04 6.68
C GLU A 26 6.42 -4.79 6.28
N VAL A 27 6.24 -4.00 5.23
CA VAL A 27 4.95 -3.72 4.62
C VAL A 27 5.06 -4.02 3.13
N THR A 28 4.17 -4.87 2.62
CA THR A 28 4.19 -5.29 1.22
C THR A 28 2.88 -4.97 0.53
N LEU A 29 2.94 -4.85 -0.80
CA LEU A 29 1.79 -4.59 -1.64
C LEU A 29 1.96 -5.36 -2.94
N GLU A 30 1.00 -6.20 -3.27
CA GLU A 30 1.02 -7.01 -4.48
C GLU A 30 -0.25 -6.76 -5.27
N PHE A 31 -0.11 -6.65 -6.60
CA PHE A 31 -1.25 -6.49 -7.51
C PHE A 31 -1.42 -7.77 -8.31
N HIS A 32 -2.67 -8.22 -8.45
CA HIS A 32 -2.99 -9.41 -9.24
C HIS A 32 -4.39 -9.29 -9.84
N GLN A 33 -4.68 -10.11 -10.86
CA GLN A 33 -6.04 -10.20 -11.38
C GLN A 33 -6.83 -11.27 -10.63
N ASP A 34 -8.11 -11.00 -10.36
CA ASP A 34 -9.00 -12.02 -9.82
C ASP A 34 -9.58 -12.89 -10.96
N ALA A 35 -10.42 -13.86 -10.60
CA ALA A 35 -11.00 -14.79 -11.56
C ALA A 35 -11.88 -14.11 -12.61
N GLY A 36 -12.43 -12.94 -12.30
CA GLY A 36 -13.25 -12.15 -13.22
C GLY A 36 -12.46 -11.17 -14.07
N GLY A 37 -11.14 -11.12 -13.94
CA GLY A 37 -10.27 -10.20 -14.66
C GLY A 37 -10.14 -8.83 -14.01
N GLY A 38 -10.76 -8.59 -12.85
CA GLY A 38 -10.62 -7.34 -12.10
C GLY A 38 -9.26 -7.26 -11.42
N LEU A 39 -8.77 -6.04 -11.21
CA LEU A 39 -7.50 -5.83 -10.52
C LEU A 39 -7.75 -5.84 -9.00
N ARG A 40 -6.93 -6.58 -8.29
CA ARG A 40 -6.94 -6.63 -6.83
C ARG A 40 -5.55 -6.40 -6.27
N MET A 41 -5.50 -6.02 -5.03
CA MET A 41 -4.23 -5.88 -4.30
C MET A 41 -4.33 -6.56 -2.94
N GLY A 42 -3.18 -6.86 -2.37
CA GLY A 42 -3.08 -7.40 -1.03
C GLY A 42 -1.63 -7.40 -0.58
N GLY A 43 -1.42 -7.88 0.62
CA GLY A 43 -0.09 -7.98 1.18
C GLY A 43 -0.10 -8.04 2.70
N GLN A 44 1.01 -7.63 3.28
CA GLN A 44 1.25 -7.56 4.73
C GLN A 44 1.33 -6.09 5.13
N SER A 45 0.51 -5.68 6.10
CA SER A 45 0.43 -4.27 6.48
C SER A 45 1.26 -3.92 7.73
N GLY A 46 2.09 -4.83 8.15
CA GLY A 46 2.90 -4.71 9.38
C GLY A 46 2.58 -5.84 10.34
N CYS A 47 1.34 -5.97 10.75
CA CYS A 47 0.85 -7.04 11.62
C CYS A 47 -0.06 -8.00 10.85
N ASN A 48 -1.02 -7.46 10.11
CA ASN A 48 -2.08 -8.23 9.47
C ASN A 48 -1.92 -8.31 7.96
N ARG A 49 -2.54 -9.33 7.36
CA ARG A 49 -2.71 -9.36 5.91
C ARG A 49 -3.94 -8.55 5.54
N TYR A 50 -3.90 -7.93 4.36
CA TYR A 50 -4.99 -7.10 3.87
C TYR A 50 -5.23 -7.34 2.38
N THR A 51 -6.41 -6.96 1.90
CA THR A 51 -6.79 -7.06 0.49
C THR A 51 -7.86 -6.03 0.14
N ALA A 52 -7.88 -5.62 -1.12
CA ALA A 52 -8.93 -4.75 -1.65
C ALA A 52 -8.99 -4.88 -3.16
N GLY A 53 -10.10 -4.41 -3.74
CA GLY A 53 -10.19 -4.20 -5.18
C GLY A 53 -9.47 -2.92 -5.57
N VAL A 54 -9.03 -2.83 -6.81
CA VAL A 54 -8.28 -1.69 -7.33
C VAL A 54 -8.97 -1.14 -8.57
N THR A 55 -9.16 0.16 -8.63
CA THR A 55 -9.64 0.85 -9.83
C THR A 55 -8.55 1.77 -10.33
N VAL A 56 -8.14 1.59 -11.58
CA VAL A 56 -7.11 2.40 -12.22
C VAL A 56 -7.69 3.04 -13.48
N SER A 57 -7.47 4.33 -13.65
CA SER A 57 -7.83 5.06 -14.86
C SER A 57 -6.76 6.13 -15.11
N GLY A 58 -5.89 5.90 -16.10
CA GLY A 58 -4.73 6.76 -16.29
C GLY A 58 -3.81 6.69 -15.09
N ASP A 59 -3.55 7.84 -14.46
CA ASP A 59 -2.75 7.91 -13.22
C ASP A 59 -3.61 7.91 -11.96
N THR A 60 -4.94 7.87 -12.10
CA THR A 60 -5.86 7.75 -10.98
C THR A 60 -5.89 6.31 -10.49
N LEU A 61 -5.79 6.14 -9.18
CA LEU A 61 -5.83 4.82 -8.56
C LEU A 61 -6.55 4.94 -7.22
N THR A 62 -7.57 4.10 -7.04
CA THR A 62 -8.32 4.04 -5.80
C THR A 62 -8.53 2.59 -5.40
N PHE A 63 -8.75 2.38 -4.10
CA PHE A 63 -9.02 1.05 -3.54
C PHE A 63 -10.46 0.99 -3.03
N SER A 64 -11.09 -0.17 -3.20
CA SER A 64 -12.34 -0.47 -2.50
C SER A 64 -12.07 -0.56 -0.99
N PRO A 65 -13.11 -0.63 -0.13
CA PRO A 65 -12.86 -0.79 1.30
C PRO A 65 -11.90 -1.94 1.59
N ILE A 66 -10.90 -1.66 2.41
CA ILE A 66 -9.82 -2.59 2.69
C ILE A 66 -10.28 -3.59 3.75
N ALA A 67 -10.15 -4.88 3.43
CA ALA A 67 -10.43 -5.95 4.37
C ALA A 67 -9.12 -6.57 4.84
N GLY A 68 -9.10 -7.09 6.06
CA GLY A 68 -7.89 -7.71 6.58
C GLY A 68 -8.16 -8.54 7.82
N THR A 69 -7.14 -9.30 8.24
CA THR A 69 -7.17 -9.99 9.51
C THR A 69 -7.06 -8.98 10.65
N ARG A 70 -7.38 -9.38 11.87
CA ARG A 70 -7.52 -8.46 13.00
C ARG A 70 -6.74 -8.93 14.21
N MET A 71 -5.46 -9.27 14.00
CA MET A 71 -4.56 -9.57 15.11
C MET A 71 -4.06 -8.26 15.71
N MET A 72 -3.74 -8.28 17.00
CA MET A 72 -3.08 -7.18 17.68
C MET A 72 -1.61 -7.54 17.87
N CYS A 73 -0.74 -6.68 17.38
CA CYS A 73 0.70 -6.81 17.55
C CYS A 73 1.22 -5.66 18.43
N PRO A 74 2.34 -5.82 19.12
CA PRO A 74 2.94 -4.69 19.82
C PRO A 74 3.49 -3.65 18.84
N ASP A 75 3.69 -2.42 19.32
CA ASP A 75 4.40 -1.43 18.55
C ASP A 75 5.86 -1.84 18.36
N PRO A 76 6.49 -1.47 17.24
CA PRO A 76 6.03 -0.51 16.22
C PRO A 76 5.07 -1.06 15.17
N GLN A 77 4.80 -2.36 15.16
CA GLN A 77 4.00 -2.99 14.10
C GLN A 77 2.60 -2.38 13.97
N MET A 78 1.88 -2.20 15.07
CA MET A 78 0.52 -1.65 15.00
C MET A 78 0.52 -0.18 14.60
N ALA A 79 1.49 0.61 15.07
CA ALA A 79 1.58 2.02 14.68
C ALA A 79 1.82 2.15 13.17
N VAL A 80 2.70 1.33 12.62
CA VAL A 80 2.98 1.33 11.17
C VAL A 80 1.74 0.86 10.40
N GLU A 81 1.10 -0.22 10.83
CA GLU A 81 -0.09 -0.74 10.16
C GLU A 81 -1.22 0.28 10.13
N ASP A 82 -1.51 0.90 11.26
CA ASP A 82 -2.58 1.89 11.35
C ASP A 82 -2.33 3.07 10.40
N ALA A 83 -1.11 3.58 10.37
CA ALA A 83 -0.74 4.68 9.48
C ALA A 83 -0.83 4.26 8.01
N TYR A 84 -0.35 3.06 7.69
CA TYR A 84 -0.33 2.56 6.33
C TYR A 84 -1.75 2.32 5.79
N LEU A 85 -2.59 1.63 6.53
CA LEU A 85 -3.97 1.34 6.09
C LEU A 85 -4.80 2.61 5.95
N LYS A 86 -4.58 3.57 6.85
CA LYS A 86 -5.25 4.87 6.76
C LYS A 86 -4.81 5.63 5.51
N ALA A 87 -3.53 5.61 5.20
CA ALA A 87 -3.01 6.24 3.99
C ALA A 87 -3.58 5.57 2.73
N LEU A 88 -3.58 4.23 2.67
CA LEU A 88 -4.12 3.49 1.53
C LEU A 88 -5.58 3.83 1.26
N ASP A 89 -6.38 3.96 2.31
CA ASP A 89 -7.80 4.25 2.19
C ASP A 89 -8.08 5.58 1.48
N SER A 90 -7.12 6.49 1.49
CA SER A 90 -7.25 7.82 0.88
C SER A 90 -6.35 8.04 -0.32
N VAL A 91 -5.72 7.00 -0.85
CA VAL A 91 -4.93 7.09 -2.09
C VAL A 91 -5.84 7.43 -3.27
N SER A 92 -5.39 8.36 -4.11
CA SER A 92 -6.16 8.80 -5.29
C SER A 92 -5.36 8.76 -6.59
N ARG A 93 -4.04 8.68 -6.52
CA ARG A 93 -3.18 8.78 -7.69
C ARG A 93 -1.89 7.99 -7.47
N TYR A 94 -1.26 7.56 -8.55
CA TYR A 94 0.03 6.90 -8.48
C TYR A 94 0.97 7.38 -9.58
N GLU A 95 2.27 7.18 -9.38
CA GLU A 95 3.31 7.40 -10.38
C GLU A 95 4.37 6.32 -10.26
N GLU A 96 5.08 6.09 -11.36
CA GLU A 96 6.32 5.33 -11.34
C GLU A 96 7.48 6.33 -11.45
N GLN A 97 8.46 6.18 -10.58
CA GLN A 97 9.64 7.03 -10.58
C GLN A 97 10.89 6.17 -10.41
N GLY A 98 11.68 6.01 -11.47
CA GLY A 98 12.93 5.28 -11.39
C GLY A 98 12.81 3.83 -10.94
N GLY A 99 11.74 3.15 -11.37
CA GLY A 99 11.47 1.78 -10.96
C GLY A 99 10.77 1.66 -9.61
N GLN A 100 10.46 2.77 -8.96
CA GLN A 100 9.70 2.77 -7.72
C GLN A 100 8.24 3.15 -7.97
N LEU A 101 7.35 2.66 -7.12
CA LEU A 101 5.93 2.99 -7.16
C LEU A 101 5.65 4.03 -6.09
N ILE A 102 4.98 5.12 -6.47
CA ILE A 102 4.58 6.18 -5.55
C ILE A 102 3.06 6.22 -5.52
N LEU A 103 2.47 6.11 -4.33
CA LEU A 103 1.03 6.28 -4.13
C LEU A 103 0.81 7.57 -3.36
N PHE A 104 -0.06 8.43 -3.90
CA PHE A 104 -0.32 9.75 -3.32
C PHE A 104 -1.61 9.73 -2.50
N TYR A 105 -1.54 10.28 -1.29
CA TYR A 105 -2.68 10.49 -0.41
C TYR A 105 -2.62 11.91 0.16
N PRO A 106 -3.70 12.43 0.79
CA PRO A 106 -3.76 13.86 1.14
C PRO A 106 -2.60 14.39 1.99
N HIS A 107 -2.04 13.58 2.89
CA HIS A 107 -1.00 14.03 3.79
C HIS A 107 0.42 13.79 3.27
N GLY A 108 0.58 13.10 2.15
CA GLY A 108 1.90 12.79 1.64
C GLY A 108 1.88 11.72 0.55
N GLN A 109 2.92 10.90 0.55
CA GLN A 109 3.02 9.82 -0.42
C GLN A 109 3.68 8.59 0.21
N LEU A 110 3.30 7.43 -0.33
CA LEU A 110 3.92 6.15 0.01
C LEU A 110 4.89 5.80 -1.10
N ARG A 111 6.15 5.56 -0.75
CA ARG A 111 7.18 5.15 -1.70
C ARG A 111 7.48 3.69 -1.51
N PHE A 112 7.39 2.93 -2.62
CA PHE A 112 7.65 1.50 -2.64
C PHE A 112 8.78 1.18 -3.59
N SER A 113 9.61 0.20 -3.23
CA SER A 113 10.56 -0.42 -4.15
C SER A 113 10.07 -1.81 -4.55
N PRO A 114 10.55 -2.35 -5.70
CA PRO A 114 10.18 -3.71 -6.08
C PRO A 114 10.58 -4.71 -5.00
N ALA A 115 9.64 -5.61 -4.66
CA ALA A 115 9.94 -6.74 -3.82
C ALA A 115 10.63 -7.81 -4.67
N ALA A 116 11.71 -8.37 -4.15
CA ALA A 116 12.47 -9.36 -4.89
C ALA A 116 11.72 -10.68 -5.04
#